data_8d9fe93599818e4a24258910d1f5e6e8
#
_entry.id   8d9fe93599818e4a24258910d1f5e6e8
#
_cell.length_a   1.000
_cell.length_b   1.000
_cell.length_c   1.000
_cell.angle_alpha   90.00
_cell.angle_beta   90.00
_cell.angle_gamma   90.00
#
_symmetry.space_group_name_H-M   'P 1'
#
loop_
_entity.id
_entity.type
_entity.pdbx_description
1 polymer ?
#
loop_
_entity_poly.entity_id
_entity_poly.type
_entity_poly.pdbx_seq_one_letter_code
_entity_poly.pdbx_strand_id
1 'polypeptide(L)'
;MIVTVSGPHGTGKSTYAGRLAQALGIRHVSAGSLFRRIAKERSLSLEELGKKALEDPSIDKLVDERTIAEANKGSVVIDGQLAGWILKERTDLRIYLTAPEEVRLERIAKRDKVTLQDARRQTEQRESVQRERYSRHYSFQVEDRSIYQLVLDTSLGTIDDTAKVLISAAVMVRKVKKYKARSTKP
;
A
#
# COMPACT_ATOMS: atom_id res chain seq x y z
N MET A 1 8.76 -10.44 10.36
CA MET A 1 8.00 -9.19 10.58
C MET A 1 7.34 -8.77 9.27
N ILE A 2 6.03 -8.58 9.30
CA ILE A 2 5.27 -8.10 8.13
C ILE A 2 4.74 -6.70 8.45
N VAL A 3 5.00 -5.74 7.57
CA VAL A 3 4.51 -4.35 7.66
C VAL A 3 3.71 -4.05 6.41
N THR A 4 2.54 -3.45 6.56
CA THR A 4 1.76 -2.96 5.41
C THR A 4 1.71 -1.44 5.38
N VAL A 5 1.78 -0.87 4.17
CA VAL A 5 1.70 0.58 3.92
C VAL A 5 0.57 0.83 2.92
N SER A 6 -0.54 1.36 3.41
CA SER A 6 -1.75 1.66 2.63
C SER A 6 -1.96 3.16 2.47
N GLY A 7 -2.94 3.55 1.67
CA GLY A 7 -3.32 4.95 1.43
C GLY A 7 -3.61 5.25 -0.03
N PRO A 8 -4.18 6.42 -0.36
CA PRO A 8 -4.55 6.81 -1.73
C PRO A 8 -3.34 7.08 -2.62
N HIS A 9 -3.57 7.28 -3.91
CA HIS A 9 -2.52 7.63 -4.87
C HIS A 9 -1.83 8.94 -4.49
N GLY A 10 -0.52 9.05 -4.74
CA GLY A 10 0.25 10.26 -4.47
C GLY A 10 0.73 10.45 -3.02
N THR A 11 0.36 9.57 -2.07
CA THR A 11 0.81 9.65 -0.67
C THR A 11 2.23 9.15 -0.41
N GLY A 12 2.93 8.66 -1.42
CA GLY A 12 4.32 8.19 -1.29
C GLY A 12 4.47 6.76 -0.75
N LYS A 13 3.41 5.93 -0.77
CA LYS A 13 3.45 4.55 -0.25
C LYS A 13 4.72 3.78 -0.59
N SER A 14 5.02 3.64 -1.88
CA SER A 14 6.16 2.83 -2.35
C SER A 14 7.51 3.45 -1.96
N THR A 15 7.59 4.79 -1.91
CA THR A 15 8.79 5.50 -1.44
C THR A 15 9.08 5.17 0.02
N TYR A 16 8.06 5.32 0.88
CA TYR A 16 8.21 5.07 2.31
C TYR A 16 8.34 3.57 2.63
N ALA A 17 7.62 2.71 1.92
CA ALA A 17 7.76 1.26 2.06
C ALA A 17 9.17 0.79 1.69
N GLY A 18 9.77 1.33 0.63
CA GLY A 18 11.14 1.05 0.24
C GLY A 18 12.15 1.48 1.30
N ARG A 19 12.03 2.71 1.81
CA ARG A 19 12.91 3.23 2.90
C ARG A 19 12.76 2.40 4.19
N LEU A 20 11.53 2.03 4.53
CA LEU A 20 11.24 1.23 5.70
C LEU A 20 11.86 -0.18 5.57
N ALA A 21 11.71 -0.81 4.41
CA ALA A 21 12.29 -2.12 4.13
C ALA A 21 13.82 -2.09 4.21
N GLN A 22 14.45 -1.07 3.63
CA GLN A 22 15.89 -0.86 3.70
C GLN A 22 16.37 -0.70 5.16
N ALA A 23 15.72 0.16 5.94
CA ALA A 23 16.08 0.39 7.34
C ALA A 23 15.89 -0.85 8.23
N LEU A 24 14.91 -1.69 7.92
CA LEU A 24 14.64 -2.92 8.65
C LEU A 24 15.47 -4.12 8.16
N GLY A 25 16.17 -3.99 7.02
CA GLY A 25 16.89 -5.10 6.38
C GLY A 25 15.96 -6.22 5.90
N ILE A 26 14.79 -5.89 5.34
CA ILE A 26 13.79 -6.85 4.86
C ILE A 26 13.33 -6.52 3.44
N ARG A 27 12.62 -7.47 2.81
CA ARG A 27 12.13 -7.28 1.43
C ARG A 27 11.05 -6.19 1.35
N HIS A 28 10.95 -5.58 0.16
CA HIS A 28 9.83 -4.70 -0.21
C HIS A 28 9.08 -5.30 -1.41
N VAL A 29 7.75 -5.33 -1.33
CA VAL A 29 6.85 -5.75 -2.41
C VAL A 29 5.73 -4.74 -2.56
N SER A 30 5.40 -4.38 -3.80
CA SER A 30 4.29 -3.48 -4.10
C SER A 30 3.15 -4.24 -4.78
N ALA A 31 1.96 -4.22 -4.21
CA ALA A 31 0.74 -4.77 -4.82
C ALA A 31 0.45 -4.10 -6.18
N GLY A 32 0.74 -2.81 -6.32
CA GLY A 32 0.67 -2.12 -7.60
C GLY A 32 1.64 -2.69 -8.64
N SER A 33 2.80 -3.19 -8.23
CA SER A 33 3.73 -3.88 -9.14
C SER A 33 3.24 -5.28 -9.52
N LEU A 34 2.57 -5.97 -8.61
CA LEU A 34 1.90 -7.25 -8.92
C LEU A 34 0.79 -7.04 -9.95
N PHE A 35 -0.04 -6.01 -9.78
CA PHE A 35 -1.08 -5.66 -10.75
C PHE A 35 -0.50 -5.33 -12.13
N ARG A 36 0.57 -4.53 -12.19
CA ARG A 36 1.29 -4.24 -13.46
C ARG A 36 1.85 -5.50 -14.12
N ARG A 37 2.34 -6.44 -13.34
CA ARG A 37 2.84 -7.72 -13.85
C ARG A 37 1.72 -8.53 -14.49
N ILE A 38 0.54 -8.60 -13.85
CA ILE A 38 -0.64 -9.28 -14.40
C ILE A 38 -1.09 -8.61 -15.71
N ALA A 39 -1.08 -7.27 -15.79
CA ALA A 39 -1.39 -6.56 -17.02
C ALA A 39 -0.44 -6.98 -18.15
N LYS A 40 0.87 -7.01 -17.88
CA LYS A 40 1.88 -7.46 -18.84
C LYS A 40 1.70 -8.92 -19.24
N GLU A 41 1.46 -9.82 -18.31
CA GLU A 41 1.21 -11.25 -18.54
C GLU A 41 -0.01 -11.49 -19.46
N ARG A 42 -1.00 -10.57 -19.36
CA ARG A 42 -2.23 -10.61 -20.19
C ARG A 42 -2.17 -9.74 -21.44
N SER A 43 -1.03 -9.10 -21.74
CA SER A 43 -0.84 -8.15 -22.84
C SER A 43 -1.87 -7.00 -22.84
N LEU A 44 -2.22 -6.50 -21.64
CA LEU A 44 -3.16 -5.42 -21.42
C LEU A 44 -2.46 -4.17 -20.87
N SER A 45 -2.99 -3.00 -21.20
CA SER A 45 -2.68 -1.77 -20.48
C SER A 45 -3.25 -1.82 -19.04
N LEU A 46 -2.76 -0.93 -18.20
CA LEU A 46 -3.29 -0.85 -16.81
C LEU A 46 -4.75 -0.42 -16.76
N GLU A 47 -5.15 0.43 -17.72
CA GLU A 47 -6.54 0.90 -17.84
C GLU A 47 -7.46 -0.25 -18.26
N GLU A 48 -7.09 -1.00 -19.29
CA GLU A 48 -7.84 -2.17 -19.76
C GLU A 48 -7.97 -3.24 -18.68
N LEU A 49 -6.87 -3.53 -17.95
CA LEU A 49 -6.93 -4.48 -16.83
C LEU A 49 -7.83 -3.95 -15.71
N GLY A 50 -7.79 -2.64 -15.43
CA GLY A 50 -8.64 -2.00 -14.44
C GLY A 50 -10.13 -2.10 -14.79
N LYS A 51 -10.48 -1.86 -16.07
CA LYS A 51 -11.85 -2.02 -16.58
C LYS A 51 -12.32 -3.47 -16.51
N LYS A 52 -11.48 -4.41 -16.96
CA LYS A 52 -11.81 -5.85 -16.85
C LYS A 52 -12.00 -6.29 -15.40
N ALA A 53 -11.20 -5.77 -14.48
CA ALA A 53 -11.33 -6.10 -13.06
C ALA A 53 -12.61 -5.58 -12.40
N LEU A 54 -13.36 -4.65 -13.02
CA LEU A 54 -14.71 -4.28 -12.57
C LEU A 54 -15.72 -5.43 -12.73
N GLU A 55 -15.57 -6.22 -13.79
CA GLU A 55 -16.50 -7.29 -14.16
C GLU A 55 -15.97 -8.65 -13.71
N ASP A 56 -14.66 -8.80 -13.61
CA ASP A 56 -13.99 -10.07 -13.27
C ASP A 56 -13.24 -9.96 -11.92
N PRO A 57 -13.87 -10.39 -10.81
CA PRO A 57 -13.25 -10.37 -9.48
C PRO A 57 -12.02 -11.29 -9.37
N SER A 58 -11.83 -12.24 -10.31
CA SER A 58 -10.66 -13.11 -10.30
C SER A 58 -9.34 -12.36 -10.45
N ILE A 59 -9.37 -11.17 -11.06
CA ILE A 59 -8.18 -10.33 -11.23
C ILE A 59 -7.72 -9.77 -9.87
N ASP A 60 -8.64 -9.24 -9.08
CA ASP A 60 -8.33 -8.78 -7.72
C ASP A 60 -7.90 -9.93 -6.83
N LYS A 61 -8.64 -11.04 -6.87
CA LYS A 61 -8.29 -12.26 -6.14
C LYS A 61 -6.87 -12.74 -6.45
N LEU A 62 -6.44 -12.70 -7.71
CA LEU A 62 -5.08 -13.05 -8.12
C LEU A 62 -4.03 -12.10 -7.53
N VAL A 63 -4.32 -10.79 -7.46
CA VAL A 63 -3.42 -9.81 -6.81
C VAL A 63 -3.30 -10.10 -5.32
N ASP A 64 -4.42 -10.39 -4.68
CA ASP A 64 -4.48 -10.70 -3.24
C ASP A 64 -3.74 -11.99 -2.92
N GLU A 65 -3.96 -13.04 -3.69
CA GLU A 65 -3.24 -14.33 -3.56
C GLU A 65 -1.72 -14.15 -3.71
N ARG A 66 -1.28 -13.38 -4.71
CA ARG A 66 0.14 -13.05 -4.89
C ARG A 66 0.67 -12.21 -3.72
N THR A 67 -0.11 -11.28 -3.20
CA THR A 67 0.24 -10.46 -2.03
C THR A 67 0.39 -11.33 -0.78
N ILE A 68 -0.52 -12.23 -0.54
CA ILE A 68 -0.47 -13.21 0.56
C ILE A 68 0.73 -14.16 0.40
N ALA A 69 0.98 -14.64 -0.80
CA ALA A 69 2.11 -15.50 -1.10
C ALA A 69 3.45 -14.81 -0.80
N GLU A 70 3.57 -13.51 -1.11
CA GLU A 70 4.76 -12.74 -0.76
C GLU A 70 4.92 -12.55 0.76
N ALA A 71 3.82 -12.33 1.49
CA ALA A 71 3.85 -12.26 2.94
C ALA A 71 4.27 -13.60 3.60
N ASN A 72 3.85 -14.72 3.04
CA ASN A 72 4.18 -16.07 3.54
C ASN A 72 5.68 -16.42 3.38
N LYS A 73 6.41 -15.74 2.49
CA LYS A 73 7.86 -15.93 2.34
C LYS A 73 8.68 -15.31 3.49
N GLY A 74 8.05 -14.72 4.50
CA GLY A 74 8.70 -14.20 5.70
C GLY A 74 8.70 -12.68 5.80
N SER A 75 9.74 -12.11 6.40
CA SER A 75 9.79 -10.67 6.70
C SER A 75 9.73 -9.80 5.44
N VAL A 76 8.77 -8.85 5.41
CA VAL A 76 8.50 -8.01 4.25
C VAL A 76 7.77 -6.73 4.62
N VAL A 77 8.01 -5.65 3.88
CA VAL A 77 7.13 -4.48 3.79
C VAL A 77 6.32 -4.59 2.50
N ILE A 78 5.00 -4.53 2.61
CA ILE A 78 4.11 -4.60 1.45
C ILE A 78 3.34 -3.29 1.33
N ASP A 79 3.46 -2.60 0.20
CA ASP A 79 2.62 -1.44 -0.10
C ASP A 79 1.49 -1.77 -1.08
N GLY A 80 0.32 -1.21 -0.82
CA GLY A 80 -0.86 -1.34 -1.66
C GLY A 80 -2.08 -0.73 -1.00
N GLN A 81 -3.07 -0.30 -1.79
CA GLN A 81 -4.26 0.32 -1.20
C GLN A 81 -4.97 -0.60 -0.23
N LEU A 82 -5.10 -1.89 -0.58
CA LEU A 82 -5.78 -2.90 0.23
C LEU A 82 -4.84 -3.73 1.10
N ALA A 83 -3.52 -3.48 1.06
CA ALA A 83 -2.54 -4.34 1.74
C ALA A 83 -2.83 -4.52 3.24
N GLY A 84 -3.28 -3.46 3.91
CA GLY A 84 -3.66 -3.51 5.33
C GLY A 84 -4.87 -4.38 5.61
N TRP A 85 -5.84 -4.42 4.69
CA TRP A 85 -7.03 -5.26 4.80
C TRP A 85 -6.75 -6.71 4.44
N ILE A 86 -6.12 -6.96 3.29
CA ILE A 86 -5.80 -8.31 2.79
C ILE A 86 -4.91 -9.08 3.75
N LEU A 87 -4.00 -8.39 4.43
CA LEU A 87 -3.05 -8.99 5.37
C LEU A 87 -3.38 -8.70 6.83
N LYS A 88 -4.62 -8.29 7.15
CA LYS A 88 -5.03 -7.81 8.49
C LYS A 88 -4.54 -8.73 9.62
N GLU A 89 -4.79 -10.03 9.51
CA GLU A 89 -4.49 -11.01 10.56
C GLU A 89 -3.01 -11.46 10.58
N ARG A 90 -2.22 -11.06 9.58
CA ARG A 90 -0.82 -11.49 9.39
C ARG A 90 0.18 -10.38 9.64
N THR A 91 -0.28 -9.12 9.76
CA THR A 91 0.57 -7.94 9.77
C THR A 91 0.91 -7.53 11.21
N ASP A 92 2.20 -7.30 11.46
CA ASP A 92 2.69 -6.79 12.74
C ASP A 92 2.44 -5.28 12.91
N LEU A 93 2.48 -4.51 11.81
CA LEU A 93 2.23 -3.06 11.80
C LEU A 93 1.52 -2.65 10.52
N ARG A 94 0.31 -2.12 10.64
CA ARG A 94 -0.46 -1.55 9.54
C ARG A 94 -0.36 -0.03 9.58
N ILE A 95 0.17 0.54 8.52
CA ILE A 95 0.38 1.97 8.33
C ILE A 95 -0.58 2.46 7.24
N TYR A 96 -1.25 3.58 7.49
CA TYR A 96 -2.03 4.30 6.49
C TYR A 96 -1.44 5.68 6.27
N LEU A 97 -1.08 5.99 5.03
CA LEU A 97 -0.55 7.29 4.65
C LEU A 97 -1.64 8.16 4.03
N THR A 98 -1.69 9.41 4.46
CA THR A 98 -2.54 10.44 3.87
C THR A 98 -1.71 11.58 3.32
N ALA A 99 -2.32 12.45 2.54
CA ALA A 99 -1.88 13.80 2.21
C ALA A 99 -3.10 14.55 1.62
N PRO A 100 -3.14 15.89 1.71
CA PRO A 100 -4.13 16.70 0.99
C PRO A 100 -4.15 16.38 -0.50
N GLU A 101 -5.30 16.49 -1.13
CA GLU A 101 -5.47 16.11 -2.54
C GLU A 101 -4.51 16.87 -3.44
N GLU A 102 -4.38 18.17 -3.28
CA GLU A 102 -3.49 19.00 -4.09
C GLU A 102 -2.04 18.52 -4.03
N VAL A 103 -1.55 18.22 -2.82
CA VAL A 103 -0.19 17.68 -2.62
C VAL A 103 -0.02 16.33 -3.32
N ARG A 104 -1.04 15.47 -3.28
CA ARG A 104 -1.02 14.18 -3.97
C ARG A 104 -0.95 14.36 -5.49
N LEU A 105 -1.76 15.27 -6.03
CA LEU A 105 -1.82 15.55 -7.47
C LEU A 105 -0.52 16.20 -7.98
N GLU A 106 0.06 17.14 -7.25
CA GLU A 106 1.38 17.72 -7.57
C GLU A 106 2.47 16.64 -7.64
N ARG A 107 2.50 15.73 -6.66
CA ARG A 107 3.45 14.62 -6.64
C ARG A 107 3.26 13.67 -7.81
N ILE A 108 2.00 13.39 -8.20
CA ILE A 108 1.65 12.57 -9.36
C ILE A 108 2.08 13.27 -10.66
N ALA A 109 1.72 14.56 -10.82
CA ALA A 109 2.08 15.35 -12.00
C ALA A 109 3.60 15.37 -12.23
N LYS A 110 4.37 15.63 -11.16
CA LYS A 110 5.84 15.61 -11.20
C LYS A 110 6.41 14.24 -11.56
N ARG A 111 5.90 13.17 -10.96
CA ARG A 111 6.37 11.80 -11.19
C ARG A 111 6.10 11.35 -12.62
N ASP A 112 4.89 11.62 -13.13
CA ASP A 112 4.42 11.11 -14.42
C ASP A 112 4.74 12.09 -15.57
N LYS A 113 5.30 13.28 -15.24
CA LYS A 113 5.69 14.35 -16.19
C LYS A 113 4.49 14.83 -17.02
N VAL A 114 3.36 15.02 -16.38
CA VAL A 114 2.10 15.53 -16.96
C VAL A 114 1.70 16.85 -16.29
N THR A 115 0.71 17.55 -16.89
CA THR A 115 0.15 18.74 -16.26
C THR A 115 -0.62 18.40 -14.98
N LEU A 116 -0.82 19.37 -14.09
CA LEU A 116 -1.62 19.17 -12.88
C LEU A 116 -3.08 18.81 -13.23
N GLN A 117 -3.62 19.40 -14.29
CA GLN A 117 -4.97 19.12 -14.80
C GLN A 117 -5.10 17.67 -15.30
N ASP A 118 -4.11 17.18 -16.04
CA ASP A 118 -4.08 15.78 -16.49
C ASP A 118 -3.92 14.81 -15.33
N ALA A 119 -3.04 15.13 -14.37
CA ALA A 119 -2.87 14.34 -13.15
C ALA A 119 -4.19 14.23 -12.37
N ARG A 120 -4.94 15.34 -12.23
CA ARG A 120 -6.25 15.35 -11.58
C ARG A 120 -7.22 14.44 -12.32
N ARG A 121 -7.44 14.68 -13.61
CA ARG A 121 -8.38 13.90 -14.43
C ARG A 121 -8.08 12.39 -14.38
N GLN A 122 -6.81 12.02 -14.56
CA GLN A 122 -6.39 10.60 -14.56
C GLN A 122 -6.54 9.97 -13.17
N THR A 123 -6.25 10.73 -12.10
CA THR A 123 -6.37 10.23 -10.73
C THR A 123 -7.81 10.03 -10.34
N GLU A 124 -8.70 10.99 -10.63
CA GLU A 124 -10.14 10.92 -10.36
C GLU A 124 -10.76 9.72 -11.08
N GLN A 125 -10.48 9.57 -12.38
CA GLN A 125 -10.97 8.42 -13.17
C GLN A 125 -10.50 7.09 -12.56
N ARG A 126 -9.23 7.00 -12.22
CA ARG A 126 -8.65 5.79 -11.63
C ARG A 126 -9.23 5.47 -10.25
N GLU A 127 -9.35 6.47 -9.38
CA GLU A 127 -9.89 6.30 -8.02
C GLU A 127 -11.38 5.98 -8.06
N SER A 128 -12.15 6.53 -9.02
CA SER A 128 -13.56 6.19 -9.23
C SER A 128 -13.73 4.71 -9.61
N VAL A 129 -13.02 4.25 -10.64
CA VAL A 129 -13.04 2.84 -11.05
C VAL A 129 -12.62 1.92 -9.91
N GLN A 130 -11.63 2.30 -9.13
CA GLN A 130 -11.17 1.50 -8.00
C GLN A 130 -12.20 1.46 -6.86
N ARG A 131 -12.83 2.57 -6.50
CA ARG A 131 -13.89 2.59 -5.48
C ARG A 131 -15.05 1.68 -5.87
N GLU A 132 -15.52 1.78 -7.11
CA GLU A 132 -16.60 0.93 -7.62
C GLU A 132 -16.22 -0.54 -7.57
N ARG A 133 -15.01 -0.91 -8.03
CA ARG A 133 -14.49 -2.25 -8.00
C ARG A 133 -14.40 -2.80 -6.58
N TYR A 134 -13.84 -2.01 -5.65
CA TYR A 134 -13.67 -2.44 -4.28
C TYR A 134 -15.00 -2.59 -3.54
N SER A 135 -15.98 -1.72 -3.78
CA SER A 135 -17.31 -1.86 -3.19
C SER A 135 -18.08 -3.07 -3.71
N ARG A 136 -17.78 -3.52 -4.94
CA ARG A 136 -18.41 -4.74 -5.50
C ARG A 136 -17.75 -6.04 -5.02
N HIS A 137 -16.42 -6.03 -4.86
CA HIS A 137 -15.66 -7.25 -4.68
C HIS A 137 -15.28 -7.55 -3.22
N TYR A 138 -15.35 -6.55 -2.34
CA TYR A 138 -14.95 -6.71 -0.94
C TYR A 138 -16.07 -6.34 0.02
N SER A 139 -16.17 -7.08 1.11
CA SER A 139 -17.16 -6.86 2.18
C SER A 139 -16.72 -5.81 3.22
N PHE A 140 -15.50 -5.26 3.11
CA PHE A 140 -14.98 -4.24 4.01
C PHE A 140 -14.96 -2.85 3.36
N GLN A 141 -15.07 -1.82 4.18
CA GLN A 141 -14.95 -0.43 3.73
C GLN A 141 -13.48 -0.05 3.65
N VAL A 142 -13.00 0.23 2.44
CA VAL A 142 -11.57 0.56 2.18
C VAL A 142 -11.16 1.85 2.88
N GLU A 143 -12.08 2.77 3.06
CA GLU A 143 -11.91 4.06 3.75
C GLU A 143 -11.81 3.93 5.27
N ASP A 144 -12.25 2.80 5.83
CA ASP A 144 -12.15 2.57 7.28
C ASP A 144 -10.69 2.44 7.71
N ARG A 145 -10.28 3.36 8.56
CA ARG A 145 -8.92 3.46 9.08
C ARG A 145 -8.75 2.81 10.45
N SER A 146 -9.80 2.27 11.03
CA SER A 146 -9.80 1.68 12.38
C SER A 146 -8.83 0.51 12.54
N ILE A 147 -8.53 -0.18 11.43
CA ILE A 147 -7.59 -1.31 11.42
C ILE A 147 -6.12 -0.89 11.50
N TYR A 148 -5.79 0.38 11.23
CA TYR A 148 -4.41 0.85 11.14
C TYR A 148 -3.90 1.34 12.49
N GLN A 149 -2.71 0.87 12.90
CA GLN A 149 -2.06 1.32 14.14
C GLN A 149 -1.38 2.68 13.98
N LEU A 150 -1.05 3.07 12.75
CA LEU A 150 -0.44 4.37 12.47
C LEU A 150 -1.09 4.98 11.22
N VAL A 151 -1.67 6.17 11.41
CA VAL A 151 -2.17 7.02 10.31
C VAL A 151 -1.30 8.27 10.28
N LEU A 152 -0.66 8.57 9.15
CA LEU A 152 0.28 9.68 9.07
C LEU A 152 0.05 10.50 7.79
N ASP A 153 -0.07 11.83 7.97
CA ASP A 153 -0.08 12.77 6.86
C ASP A 153 1.37 13.04 6.40
N THR A 154 1.64 12.72 5.14
CA THR A 154 2.97 12.83 4.54
C THR A 154 3.28 14.22 4.01
N SER A 155 2.40 15.19 4.20
CA SER A 155 2.63 16.61 3.86
C SER A 155 3.20 17.41 5.03
N LEU A 156 3.21 16.87 6.24
CA LEU A 156 3.63 17.56 7.46
C LEU A 156 5.14 17.81 7.55
N GLY A 157 5.94 17.14 6.75
CA GLY A 157 7.39 17.29 6.79
C GLY A 157 8.08 16.78 5.52
N THR A 158 9.40 16.73 5.56
CA THR A 158 10.20 16.18 4.46
C THR A 158 10.00 14.66 4.33
N ILE A 159 10.45 14.11 3.19
CA ILE A 159 10.46 12.65 3.00
C ILE A 159 11.30 11.97 4.09
N ASP A 160 12.41 12.60 4.51
CA ASP A 160 13.30 12.05 5.52
C ASP A 160 12.67 12.06 6.92
N ASP A 161 11.98 13.14 7.29
CA ASP A 161 11.30 13.23 8.59
C ASP A 161 10.15 12.23 8.70
N THR A 162 9.32 12.14 7.66
CA THR A 162 8.25 11.14 7.58
C THR A 162 8.82 9.72 7.67
N ALA A 163 9.91 9.42 6.94
CA ALA A 163 10.54 8.11 6.99
C ALA A 163 11.07 7.77 8.39
N LYS A 164 11.68 8.74 9.11
CA LYS A 164 12.15 8.53 10.50
C LYS A 164 11.02 8.14 11.44
N VAL A 165 9.85 8.78 11.34
CA VAL A 165 8.67 8.45 12.15
C VAL A 165 8.23 7.01 11.88
N LEU A 166 8.09 6.63 10.61
CA LEU A 166 7.67 5.29 10.22
C LEU A 166 8.66 4.21 10.66
N ILE A 167 9.96 4.47 10.50
CA ILE A 167 11.04 3.56 10.93
C ILE A 167 11.01 3.39 12.46
N SER A 168 10.85 4.48 13.20
CA SER A 168 10.77 4.45 14.67
C SER A 168 9.60 3.59 15.15
N ALA A 169 8.42 3.75 14.55
CA ALA A 169 7.25 2.94 14.85
C ALA A 169 7.50 1.44 14.57
N ALA A 170 8.09 1.11 13.43
CA ALA A 170 8.39 -0.27 13.07
C ALA A 170 9.45 -0.91 13.98
N VAL A 171 10.48 -0.16 14.35
CA VAL A 171 11.51 -0.61 15.30
C VAL A 171 10.91 -0.88 16.68
N MET A 172 10.00 -0.02 17.15
CA MET A 172 9.28 -0.22 18.41
C MET A 172 8.49 -1.53 18.39
N VAL A 173 7.69 -1.77 17.34
CA VAL A 173 6.91 -3.02 17.19
C VAL A 173 7.83 -4.25 17.16
N ARG A 174 8.96 -4.17 16.44
CA ARG A 174 9.96 -5.25 16.38
C ARG A 174 10.57 -5.59 17.74
N LYS A 175 10.83 -4.58 18.57
CA LYS A 175 11.33 -4.76 19.96
C LYS A 175 10.29 -5.45 20.83
N VAL A 176 9.03 -5.01 20.81
CA VAL A 176 7.93 -5.61 21.58
C VAL A 176 7.71 -7.07 21.18
N LYS A 177 7.74 -7.39 19.88
CA LYS A 177 7.61 -8.77 19.40
C LYS A 177 8.74 -9.67 19.89
N LYS A 178 9.98 -9.18 19.88
CA LYS A 178 11.14 -9.92 20.43
C LYS A 178 11.03 -10.16 21.94
N TYR A 179 10.54 -9.17 22.68
CA TYR A 179 10.32 -9.30 24.10
C TYR A 179 9.28 -10.39 24.44
N LYS A 180 8.11 -10.32 23.80
CA LYS A 180 7.05 -11.33 23.96
C LYS A 180 7.54 -12.75 23.65
N ALA A 181 8.28 -12.92 22.56
CA ALA A 181 8.81 -14.23 22.16
C ALA A 181 9.85 -14.80 23.14
N ARG A 182 10.51 -13.96 23.95
CA ARG A 182 11.43 -14.40 25.03
C ARG A 182 10.69 -14.78 26.31
N SER A 183 9.61 -14.07 26.63
CA SER A 183 8.80 -14.29 27.84
C SER A 183 7.90 -15.52 27.74
N THR A 184 7.69 -16.08 26.55
CA THR A 184 6.88 -17.28 26.31
C THR A 184 7.70 -18.56 26.14
N LYS A 185 9.03 -18.50 26.30
CA LYS A 185 9.86 -19.71 26.39
C LYS A 185 9.85 -20.18 27.83
N PRO A 186 9.46 -21.47 28.09
CA PRO A 186 9.48 -22.07 29.40
C PRO A 186 10.89 -22.15 29.96
#